data_ca1b174b97063f9d8d0f1152701a4345
#
_entry.id   ca1b174b97063f9d8d0f1152701a4345
#
_cell.length_a   1.000
_cell.length_b   1.000
_cell.length_c   1.000
_cell.angle_alpha   90.00
_cell.angle_beta   90.00
_cell.angle_gamma   90.00
#
_symmetry.space_group_name_H-M   'P 1'
#
loop_
_entity.id
_entity.type
_entity.pdbx_description
1 polymer ?
#
loop_
_entity_poly.entity_id
_entity_poly.type
_entity_poly.pdbx_seq_one_letter_code
_entity_poly.pdbx_strand_id
1 'polypeptide(L)'
;ERLKKNAGDTEAANLLPEAYKQAAEVRKNININTHNTLGSGDRWMEIAKQLQVAAQMYSQVKAIPAAAKLIPNPWDPSIRIQEAKQKAAEEYYNQGVHYLSYNNRPYGQKAYEMFVKANNAYPRYRDVEQLMQQAQELATIKVVVQPVNYYNNNWRYWGFHNDYLQYKMVRDLNS
;
A
#
# COMPACT_ATOMS: atom_id res chain seq x y z
N GLU A 1 -16.88 5.37 -25.33
CA GLU A 1 -18.29 5.62 -25.02
C GLU A 1 -19.17 5.77 -26.28
N ARG A 2 -18.81 6.63 -27.26
CA ARG A 2 -19.59 6.84 -28.51
C ARG A 2 -19.76 5.55 -29.30
N LEU A 3 -18.68 4.79 -29.57
CA LEU A 3 -18.74 3.51 -30.27
C LEU A 3 -19.45 2.40 -29.49
N LYS A 4 -19.53 2.48 -28.16
CA LYS A 4 -20.33 1.58 -27.34
C LYS A 4 -21.83 1.81 -27.54
N LYS A 5 -22.24 3.06 -27.70
CA LYS A 5 -23.64 3.47 -27.94
C LYS A 5 -24.06 3.32 -29.42
N ASN A 6 -23.17 3.66 -30.32
CA ASN A 6 -23.38 3.59 -31.76
C ASN A 6 -22.12 3.05 -32.45
N ALA A 7 -22.15 1.78 -32.82
CA ALA A 7 -21.03 1.13 -33.51
C ALA A 7 -20.73 1.70 -34.91
N GLY A 8 -21.68 2.41 -35.51
CA GLY A 8 -21.54 3.06 -36.84
C GLY A 8 -21.07 4.54 -36.79
N ASP A 9 -20.64 5.04 -35.62
CA ASP A 9 -20.13 6.40 -35.49
C ASP A 9 -18.78 6.55 -36.21
N THR A 10 -18.83 7.07 -37.45
CA THR A 10 -17.67 7.19 -38.32
C THR A 10 -16.62 8.18 -37.79
N GLU A 11 -17.05 9.27 -37.16
CA GLU A 11 -16.14 10.25 -36.56
C GLU A 11 -15.35 9.65 -35.41
N ALA A 12 -16.04 8.93 -34.48
CA ALA A 12 -15.41 8.22 -33.39
C ALA A 12 -14.49 7.09 -33.87
N ALA A 13 -14.88 6.39 -34.95
CA ALA A 13 -14.07 5.34 -35.55
C ALA A 13 -12.75 5.87 -36.14
N ASN A 14 -12.78 7.02 -36.80
CA ASN A 14 -11.59 7.65 -37.41
C ASN A 14 -10.62 8.19 -36.35
N LEU A 15 -11.12 8.75 -35.26
CA LEU A 15 -10.29 9.38 -34.23
C LEU A 15 -9.68 8.38 -33.22
N LEU A 16 -10.36 7.25 -32.98
CA LEU A 16 -9.98 6.31 -31.93
C LEU A 16 -8.57 5.72 -32.07
N PRO A 17 -8.12 5.22 -33.25
CA PRO A 17 -6.82 4.59 -33.38
C PRO A 17 -5.66 5.53 -33.04
N GLU A 18 -5.70 6.76 -33.53
CA GLU A 18 -4.65 7.75 -33.29
C GLU A 18 -4.65 8.22 -31.84
N ALA A 19 -5.82 8.52 -31.27
CA ALA A 19 -5.96 8.89 -29.86
C ALA A 19 -5.46 7.77 -28.92
N TYR A 20 -5.79 6.51 -29.22
CA TYR A 20 -5.29 5.37 -28.47
C TYR A 20 -3.77 5.24 -28.56
N LYS A 21 -3.20 5.34 -29.75
CA LYS A 21 -1.77 5.26 -29.99
C LYS A 21 -1.01 6.33 -29.20
N GLN A 22 -1.41 7.60 -29.29
CA GLN A 22 -0.80 8.69 -28.54
C GLN A 22 -0.89 8.48 -27.03
N ALA A 23 -2.07 8.10 -26.53
CA ALA A 23 -2.27 7.82 -25.13
C ALA A 23 -1.46 6.61 -24.62
N ALA A 24 -1.27 5.59 -25.43
CA ALA A 24 -0.43 4.43 -25.12
C ALA A 24 1.06 4.79 -25.12
N GLU A 25 1.53 5.56 -26.11
CA GLU A 25 2.94 5.98 -26.21
C GLU A 25 3.37 6.84 -25.03
N VAL A 26 2.55 7.81 -24.61
CA VAL A 26 2.83 8.60 -23.39
C VAL A 26 3.03 7.70 -22.18
N ARG A 27 2.20 6.67 -22.01
CA ARG A 27 2.27 5.75 -20.85
C ARG A 27 3.36 4.70 -20.96
N LYS A 28 3.73 4.29 -22.16
CA LYS A 28 4.91 3.44 -22.41
C LYS A 28 6.21 4.13 -22.02
N ASN A 29 6.29 5.45 -22.20
CA ASN A 29 7.50 6.24 -21.99
C ASN A 29 7.59 6.83 -20.56
N ILE A 30 6.64 6.53 -19.67
CA ILE A 30 6.72 6.93 -18.26
C ILE A 30 7.93 6.25 -17.61
N ASN A 31 8.77 7.04 -16.94
CA ASN A 31 9.92 6.58 -16.19
C ASN A 31 9.95 7.15 -14.76
N ILE A 32 10.82 6.59 -13.92
CA ILE A 32 10.94 6.95 -12.51
C ILE A 32 11.34 8.42 -12.29
N ASN A 33 12.03 9.03 -13.23
CA ASN A 33 12.51 10.41 -13.10
C ASN A 33 11.39 11.45 -13.26
N THR A 34 10.22 11.03 -13.73
CA THR A 34 9.06 11.92 -13.91
C THR A 34 8.51 12.43 -12.57
N HIS A 35 8.81 11.76 -11.45
CA HIS A 35 8.26 12.05 -10.12
C HIS A 35 9.37 12.27 -9.07
N ASN A 36 10.35 13.13 -9.36
CA ASN A 36 11.53 13.33 -8.52
C ASN A 36 11.26 13.86 -7.10
N THR A 37 10.08 14.42 -6.84
CA THR A 37 9.67 14.93 -5.51
C THR A 37 9.20 13.85 -4.55
N LEU A 38 8.91 12.64 -5.05
CA LEU A 38 8.44 11.51 -4.24
C LEU A 38 9.59 10.61 -3.80
N GLY A 39 9.40 9.87 -2.71
CA GLY A 39 10.27 8.76 -2.32
C GLY A 39 10.31 7.67 -3.41
N SER A 40 11.39 6.87 -3.46
CA SER A 40 11.58 5.93 -4.59
C SER A 40 10.44 4.90 -4.70
N GLY A 41 9.97 4.34 -3.59
CA GLY A 41 8.81 3.44 -3.56
C GLY A 41 7.51 4.11 -4.02
N ASP A 42 7.26 5.33 -3.56
CA ASP A 42 6.06 6.10 -3.94
C ASP A 42 6.08 6.47 -5.44
N ARG A 43 7.27 6.74 -6.03
CA ARG A 43 7.44 6.95 -7.48
C ARG A 43 7.02 5.73 -8.30
N TRP A 44 7.45 4.54 -7.89
CA TRP A 44 7.05 3.31 -8.55
C TRP A 44 5.55 3.03 -8.43
N MET A 45 4.94 3.35 -7.28
CA MET A 45 3.49 3.23 -7.11
C MET A 45 2.72 4.22 -8.00
N GLU A 46 3.21 5.45 -8.17
CA GLU A 46 2.58 6.40 -9.10
C GLU A 46 2.69 5.93 -10.55
N ILE A 47 3.84 5.36 -10.95
CA ILE A 47 3.98 4.72 -12.27
C ILE A 47 2.96 3.58 -12.43
N ALA A 48 2.82 2.71 -11.43
CA ALA A 48 1.85 1.61 -11.47
C ALA A 48 0.41 2.14 -11.63
N LYS A 49 0.06 3.23 -10.93
CA LYS A 49 -1.25 3.87 -11.03
C LYS A 49 -1.52 4.45 -12.43
N GLN A 50 -0.54 5.12 -13.03
CA GLN A 50 -0.67 5.64 -14.39
C GLN A 50 -0.78 4.50 -15.42
N LEU A 51 -0.07 3.40 -15.23
CA LEU A 51 -0.20 2.20 -16.05
C LEU A 51 -1.57 1.51 -15.88
N GLN A 52 -2.21 1.60 -14.71
CA GLN A 52 -3.58 1.11 -14.51
C GLN A 52 -4.60 1.83 -15.40
N VAL A 53 -4.39 3.13 -15.68
CA VAL A 53 -5.23 3.84 -16.65
C VAL A 53 -5.08 3.24 -18.06
N ALA A 54 -3.86 2.85 -18.44
CA ALA A 54 -3.64 2.15 -19.70
C ALA A 54 -4.30 0.75 -19.72
N ALA A 55 -4.32 0.04 -18.59
CA ALA A 55 -5.03 -1.24 -18.47
C ALA A 55 -6.54 -1.09 -18.63
N GLN A 56 -7.11 -0.01 -18.10
CA GLN A 56 -8.53 0.32 -18.33
C GLN A 56 -8.81 0.60 -19.81
N MET A 57 -7.93 1.36 -20.49
CA MET A 57 -8.06 1.60 -21.94
C MET A 57 -7.97 0.29 -22.73
N TYR A 58 -7.02 -0.58 -22.40
CA TYR A 58 -6.88 -1.90 -23.01
C TYR A 58 -8.15 -2.75 -22.84
N SER A 59 -8.69 -2.84 -21.63
CA SER A 59 -9.89 -3.61 -21.36
C SER A 59 -11.12 -3.06 -22.07
N GLN A 60 -11.26 -1.72 -22.15
CA GLN A 60 -12.34 -1.06 -22.87
C GLN A 60 -12.27 -1.33 -24.38
N VAL A 61 -11.07 -1.26 -24.97
CA VAL A 61 -10.89 -1.59 -26.40
C VAL A 61 -11.30 -3.04 -26.67
N LYS A 62 -10.87 -3.98 -25.83
CA LYS A 62 -11.25 -5.39 -26.00
C LYS A 62 -12.74 -5.68 -25.76
N ALA A 63 -13.36 -4.96 -24.84
CA ALA A 63 -14.78 -5.16 -24.52
C ALA A 63 -15.75 -4.62 -25.57
N ILE A 64 -15.31 -3.71 -26.45
CA ILE A 64 -16.16 -3.10 -27.48
C ILE A 64 -15.79 -3.66 -28.86
N PRO A 65 -16.62 -4.50 -29.48
CA PRO A 65 -16.28 -5.17 -30.77
C PRO A 65 -15.90 -4.19 -31.88
N ALA A 66 -16.56 -3.04 -31.98
CA ALA A 66 -16.24 -2.00 -32.96
C ALA A 66 -14.83 -1.43 -32.72
N ALA A 67 -14.45 -1.17 -31.47
CA ALA A 67 -13.12 -0.68 -31.11
C ALA A 67 -12.04 -1.76 -31.32
N ALA A 68 -12.33 -3.00 -30.97
CA ALA A 68 -11.40 -4.12 -31.16
C ALA A 68 -11.04 -4.38 -32.64
N LYS A 69 -11.99 -4.12 -33.56
CA LYS A 69 -11.73 -4.17 -35.01
C LYS A 69 -10.79 -3.06 -35.48
N LEU A 70 -10.90 -1.88 -34.88
CA LEU A 70 -10.07 -0.72 -35.23
C LEU A 70 -8.67 -0.78 -34.61
N ILE A 71 -8.54 -1.46 -33.45
CA ILE A 71 -7.28 -1.65 -32.73
C ILE A 71 -7.10 -3.14 -32.44
N PRO A 72 -6.64 -3.93 -33.43
CA PRO A 72 -6.58 -5.41 -33.31
C PRO A 72 -5.57 -5.89 -32.28
N ASN A 73 -4.49 -5.12 -32.07
CA ASN A 73 -3.41 -5.45 -31.14
C ASN A 73 -3.20 -4.33 -30.10
N PRO A 74 -4.13 -4.12 -29.15
CA PRO A 74 -3.96 -3.12 -28.14
C PRO A 74 -2.81 -3.53 -27.19
N TRP A 75 -2.03 -2.54 -26.75
CA TRP A 75 -0.94 -2.77 -25.79
C TRP A 75 -1.47 -3.16 -24.42
N ASP A 76 -1.00 -4.30 -23.89
CA ASP A 76 -1.30 -4.79 -22.55
C ASP A 76 -0.22 -4.31 -21.56
N PRO A 77 -0.55 -3.46 -20.59
CA PRO A 77 0.39 -2.96 -19.60
C PRO A 77 0.56 -3.86 -18.37
N SER A 78 -0.10 -5.02 -18.31
CA SER A 78 -0.19 -5.85 -17.09
C SER A 78 1.17 -6.24 -16.52
N ILE A 79 2.11 -6.64 -17.38
CA ILE A 79 3.47 -7.01 -16.97
C ILE A 79 4.18 -5.80 -16.35
N ARG A 80 4.13 -4.64 -16.99
CA ARG A 80 4.77 -3.42 -16.48
C ARG A 80 4.16 -2.93 -15.17
N ILE A 81 2.86 -3.13 -14.96
CA ILE A 81 2.21 -2.82 -13.68
C ILE A 81 2.78 -3.70 -12.57
N GLN A 82 2.93 -5.00 -12.84
CA GLN A 82 3.52 -5.93 -11.88
C GLN A 82 4.98 -5.58 -11.57
N GLU A 83 5.79 -5.30 -12.57
CA GLU A 83 7.18 -4.86 -12.40
C GLU A 83 7.27 -3.57 -11.56
N ALA A 84 6.44 -2.58 -11.83
CA ALA A 84 6.42 -1.34 -11.07
C ALA A 84 6.03 -1.57 -9.60
N LYS A 85 5.03 -2.41 -9.35
CA LYS A 85 4.61 -2.79 -7.99
C LYS A 85 5.70 -3.57 -7.25
N GLN A 86 6.38 -4.48 -7.94
CA GLN A 86 7.47 -5.26 -7.36
C GLN A 86 8.65 -4.36 -6.99
N LYS A 87 9.03 -3.41 -7.86
CA LYS A 87 10.06 -2.41 -7.55
C LYS A 87 9.66 -1.49 -6.41
N ALA A 88 8.38 -1.08 -6.33
CA ALA A 88 7.88 -0.33 -5.18
C ALA A 88 8.03 -1.13 -3.87
N ALA A 89 7.64 -2.41 -3.89
CA ALA A 89 7.77 -3.28 -2.73
C ALA A 89 9.23 -3.46 -2.30
N GLU A 90 10.16 -3.62 -3.26
CA GLU A 90 11.59 -3.71 -3.00
C GLU A 90 12.14 -2.46 -2.29
N GLU A 91 11.77 -1.27 -2.77
CA GLU A 91 12.21 -0.01 -2.20
C GLU A 91 11.66 0.19 -0.78
N TYR A 92 10.36 -0.07 -0.56
CA TYR A 92 9.77 0.00 0.77
C TYR A 92 10.37 -1.04 1.73
N TYR A 93 10.61 -2.26 1.24
CA TYR A 93 11.24 -3.31 2.01
C TYR A 93 12.64 -2.89 2.47
N ASN A 94 13.48 -2.39 1.56
CA ASN A 94 14.83 -1.93 1.88
C ASN A 94 14.81 -0.76 2.89
N GLN A 95 13.88 0.18 2.76
CA GLN A 95 13.69 1.26 3.74
C GLN A 95 13.24 0.71 5.10
N GLY A 96 12.33 -0.26 5.11
CA GLY A 96 11.87 -0.93 6.33
C GLY A 96 13.01 -1.63 7.07
N VAL A 97 13.84 -2.40 6.35
CA VAL A 97 15.03 -3.06 6.91
C VAL A 97 16.02 -2.04 7.46
N HIS A 98 16.25 -0.94 6.74
CA HIS A 98 17.10 0.14 7.21
C HIS A 98 16.57 0.75 8.52
N TYR A 99 15.28 1.05 8.63
CA TYR A 99 14.70 1.55 9.88
C TYR A 99 14.76 0.51 11.01
N LEU A 100 14.52 -0.75 10.72
CA LEU A 100 14.57 -1.81 11.71
C LEU A 100 15.96 -1.98 12.33
N SER A 101 17.02 -1.73 11.56
CA SER A 101 18.42 -1.83 12.01
C SER A 101 18.79 -0.87 13.15
N TYR A 102 18.06 0.24 13.32
CA TYR A 102 18.26 1.16 14.47
C TYR A 102 17.79 0.59 15.80
N ASN A 103 17.04 -0.49 15.82
CA ASN A 103 16.62 -1.27 16.98
C ASN A 103 16.06 -0.40 18.13
N ASN A 104 15.22 0.56 17.82
CA ASN A 104 14.51 1.37 18.81
C ASN A 104 13.07 1.63 18.39
N ARG A 105 12.22 1.97 19.35
CA ARG A 105 10.77 2.10 19.17
C ARG A 105 10.35 3.07 18.07
N PRO A 106 10.84 4.33 17.99
CA PRO A 106 10.43 5.26 16.94
C PRO A 106 10.73 4.76 15.53
N TYR A 107 11.87 4.08 15.36
CA TYR A 107 12.25 3.48 14.08
C TYR A 107 11.51 2.16 13.82
N GLY A 108 11.13 1.42 14.87
CA GLY A 108 10.24 0.26 14.75
C GLY A 108 8.90 0.64 14.12
N GLN A 109 8.30 1.77 14.53
CA GLN A 109 7.07 2.27 13.93
C GLN A 109 7.25 2.62 12.44
N LYS A 110 8.35 3.33 12.10
CA LYS A 110 8.66 3.65 10.70
C LYS A 110 8.92 2.40 9.85
N ALA A 111 9.63 1.41 10.41
CA ALA A 111 9.88 0.14 9.75
C ALA A 111 8.57 -0.59 9.45
N TYR A 112 7.67 -0.66 10.43
CA TYR A 112 6.34 -1.27 10.27
C TYR A 112 5.55 -0.60 9.13
N GLU A 113 5.50 0.73 9.08
CA GLU A 113 4.83 1.47 8.01
C GLU A 113 5.40 1.14 6.63
N MET A 114 6.73 1.04 6.51
CA MET A 114 7.37 0.69 5.25
C MET A 114 7.06 -0.74 4.82
N PHE A 115 7.08 -1.70 5.75
CA PHE A 115 6.71 -3.08 5.43
C PHE A 115 5.22 -3.23 5.07
N VAL A 116 4.32 -2.47 5.71
CA VAL A 116 2.91 -2.41 5.31
C VAL A 116 2.79 -1.89 3.88
N LYS A 117 3.50 -0.82 3.51
CA LYS A 117 3.53 -0.31 2.14
C LYS A 117 4.08 -1.34 1.15
N ALA A 118 5.15 -2.06 1.53
CA ALA A 118 5.73 -3.12 0.70
C ALA A 118 4.73 -4.25 0.44
N ASN A 119 4.06 -4.73 1.48
CA ASN A 119 3.06 -5.79 1.36
C ASN A 119 1.82 -5.36 0.56
N ASN A 120 1.42 -4.09 0.67
CA ASN A 120 0.32 -3.53 -0.13
C ASN A 120 0.70 -3.36 -1.62
N ALA A 121 1.95 -3.01 -1.91
CA ALA A 121 2.44 -2.89 -3.28
C ALA A 121 2.54 -4.25 -3.96
N TYR A 122 3.15 -5.23 -3.29
CA TYR A 122 3.30 -6.60 -3.77
C TYR A 122 3.16 -7.59 -2.61
N PRO A 123 2.00 -8.26 -2.46
CA PRO A 123 1.75 -9.18 -1.34
C PRO A 123 2.76 -10.31 -1.27
N ARG A 124 3.17 -10.64 -0.05
CA ARG A 124 4.15 -11.72 0.24
C ARG A 124 5.52 -11.50 -0.41
N TYR A 125 5.94 -10.25 -0.52
CA TYR A 125 7.29 -9.93 -1.00
C TYR A 125 8.33 -10.39 0.02
N ARG A 126 9.13 -11.40 -0.32
CA ARG A 126 10.15 -12.00 0.56
C ARG A 126 9.54 -12.38 1.94
N ASP A 127 10.20 -11.98 3.01
CA ASP A 127 9.84 -12.21 4.42
C ASP A 127 9.15 -10.99 5.07
N VAL A 128 8.51 -10.14 4.26
CA VAL A 128 7.88 -8.88 4.71
C VAL A 128 6.92 -9.08 5.88
N GLU A 129 6.18 -10.19 5.91
CA GLU A 129 5.20 -10.47 6.97
C GLU A 129 5.90 -10.73 8.31
N GLN A 130 7.04 -11.43 8.30
CA GLN A 130 7.84 -11.68 9.50
C GLN A 130 8.48 -10.39 10.02
N LEU A 131 9.02 -9.57 9.12
CA LEU A 131 9.62 -8.28 9.47
C LEU A 131 8.58 -7.27 9.96
N MET A 132 7.34 -7.32 9.45
CA MET A 132 6.22 -6.54 10.00
C MET A 132 5.97 -6.89 11.46
N GLN A 133 5.94 -8.17 11.81
CA GLN A 133 5.74 -8.61 13.19
C GLN A 133 6.89 -8.14 14.09
N GLN A 134 8.14 -8.31 13.66
CA GLN A 134 9.30 -7.81 14.41
C GLN A 134 9.26 -6.30 14.62
N ALA A 135 8.92 -5.55 13.58
CA ALA A 135 8.80 -4.11 13.65
C ALA A 135 7.67 -3.67 14.59
N GLN A 136 6.54 -4.38 14.58
CA GLN A 136 5.41 -4.14 15.47
C GLN A 136 5.77 -4.45 16.93
N GLU A 137 6.48 -5.54 17.20
CA GLU A 137 6.97 -5.87 18.55
C GLU A 137 7.91 -4.79 19.08
N LEU A 138 8.84 -4.32 18.25
CA LEU A 138 9.76 -3.24 18.60
C LEU A 138 9.03 -1.90 18.83
N ALA A 139 7.95 -1.63 18.10
CA ALA A 139 7.14 -0.42 18.21
C ALA A 139 6.22 -0.44 19.44
N THR A 140 5.89 -1.62 19.98
CA THR A 140 4.89 -1.80 21.05
C THR A 140 5.48 -1.55 22.43
N ILE A 141 4.76 -0.81 23.28
CA ILE A 141 5.07 -0.74 24.71
C ILE A 141 4.33 -1.87 25.42
N LYS A 142 5.07 -2.75 26.07
CA LYS A 142 4.48 -3.76 26.97
C LYS A 142 4.37 -3.16 28.38
N VAL A 143 3.16 -2.87 28.83
CA VAL A 143 2.90 -2.41 30.18
C VAL A 143 2.48 -3.60 31.03
N VAL A 144 3.28 -3.89 32.06
CA VAL A 144 2.93 -4.91 33.05
C VAL A 144 2.46 -4.22 34.32
N VAL A 145 1.18 -4.35 34.63
CA VAL A 145 0.61 -3.86 35.88
C VAL A 145 0.73 -4.94 36.93
N GLN A 146 1.66 -4.73 37.86
CA GLN A 146 1.80 -5.68 38.98
C GLN A 146 0.78 -5.34 40.08
N PRO A 147 0.19 -6.33 40.75
CA PRO A 147 -0.68 -6.10 41.92
C PRO A 147 0.11 -5.40 43.02
N VAL A 148 -0.43 -4.32 43.52
CA VAL A 148 0.17 -3.62 44.66
C VAL A 148 -0.25 -4.34 45.94
N ASN A 149 0.68 -5.03 46.54
CA ASN A 149 0.45 -5.69 47.83
C ASN A 149 0.56 -4.68 48.99
N TYR A 150 -0.57 -4.25 49.50
CA TYR A 150 -0.62 -3.40 50.68
C TYR A 150 -0.52 -4.24 51.94
N TYR A 151 0.69 -4.52 52.41
CA TYR A 151 0.92 -5.24 53.64
C TYR A 151 0.72 -4.38 54.91
N ASN A 152 0.18 -3.15 54.80
CA ASN A 152 -0.02 -2.31 55.93
C ASN A 152 -1.43 -2.49 56.53
N ASN A 153 -1.50 -3.05 57.74
CA ASN A 153 -2.73 -3.40 58.45
C ASN A 153 -3.72 -2.23 58.66
N ASN A 154 -3.28 -0.98 58.50
CA ASN A 154 -4.11 0.21 58.69
C ASN A 154 -5.02 0.55 57.48
N TRP A 155 -4.80 -0.01 56.31
CA TRP A 155 -5.60 0.30 55.13
C TRP A 155 -6.87 -0.54 55.02
N ARG A 156 -7.04 -1.59 55.84
CA ARG A 156 -8.29 -2.39 55.88
C ARG A 156 -9.51 -1.58 56.27
N TYR A 157 -9.32 -0.48 56.97
CA TYR A 157 -10.43 0.38 57.44
C TYR A 157 -11.03 1.27 56.30
N TRP A 158 -10.39 1.43 55.17
CA TRP A 158 -10.83 2.33 54.14
C TRP A 158 -11.55 1.66 52.98
N GLY A 159 -11.86 0.35 53.08
CA GLY A 159 -12.69 -0.36 52.09
C GLY A 159 -12.09 -0.48 50.68
N PHE A 160 -10.82 -0.14 50.50
CA PHE A 160 -10.17 -0.30 49.18
C PHE A 160 -9.71 -1.75 49.02
N HIS A 161 -10.40 -2.50 48.12
CA HIS A 161 -9.95 -3.81 47.71
C HIS A 161 -8.83 -3.62 46.65
N ASN A 162 -7.77 -4.37 46.80
CA ASN A 162 -6.56 -4.30 45.94
C ASN A 162 -6.89 -4.47 44.47
N ASP A 163 -7.90 -5.26 44.16
CA ASP A 163 -8.32 -5.60 42.79
C ASP A 163 -8.98 -4.41 42.02
N TYR A 164 -9.58 -3.43 42.73
CA TYR A 164 -10.27 -2.32 42.11
C TYR A 164 -9.32 -1.37 41.37
N LEU A 165 -8.18 -1.02 41.97
CA LEU A 165 -7.19 -0.14 41.38
C LEU A 165 -6.52 -0.80 40.19
N GLN A 166 -6.19 -2.10 40.30
CA GLN A 166 -5.63 -2.87 39.22
C GLN A 166 -6.61 -2.96 38.03
N TYR A 167 -7.88 -3.28 38.30
CA TYR A 167 -8.93 -3.36 37.28
C TYR A 167 -9.14 -2.01 36.58
N LYS A 168 -9.18 -0.90 37.34
CA LYS A 168 -9.33 0.44 36.80
C LYS A 168 -8.14 0.82 35.90
N MET A 169 -6.90 0.56 36.35
CA MET A 169 -5.69 0.84 35.56
C MET A 169 -5.66 0.05 34.25
N VAL A 170 -5.99 -1.24 34.29
CA VAL A 170 -6.06 -2.09 33.07
C VAL A 170 -7.15 -1.58 32.12
N ARG A 171 -8.30 -1.17 32.64
CA ARG A 171 -9.38 -0.62 31.82
C ARG A 171 -8.99 0.70 31.16
N ASP A 172 -8.36 1.62 31.91
CA ASP A 172 -7.98 2.94 31.43
C ASP A 172 -6.80 2.88 30.42
N LEU A 173 -6.01 1.78 30.44
CA LEU A 173 -4.96 1.52 29.45
C LEU A 173 -5.48 0.89 28.15
N ASN A 174 -6.68 0.29 28.16
CA ASN A 174 -7.31 -0.35 27.00
C ASN A 174 -8.37 0.55 26.32
N SER A 175 -8.60 1.75 26.83
CA SER A 175 -9.49 2.78 26.26
C SER A 175 -8.75 3.75 25.37
#